data_bf346c7274f1e9c031703018cdc929e0
#
_entry.id   bf346c7274f1e9c031703018cdc929e0
#
_cell.length_a   1.000
_cell.length_b   1.000
_cell.length_c   1.000
_cell.angle_alpha   90.00
_cell.angle_beta   90.00
_cell.angle_gamma   90.00
#
_symmetry.space_group_name_H-M   'P 1'
#
loop_
_entity.id
_entity.type
_entity.pdbx_description
1 polymer ?
#
loop_
_entity_poly.entity_id
_entity_poly.type
_entity_poly.pdbx_seq_one_letter_code
_entity_poly.pdbx_strand_id
1 'polypeptide(L)'
;MAIRLVLTLTATAGKGAELAAAFRTRCKEVMKEPGCEQFEAFQSVVDPDRVILLERWTNQATLDAHARLSATLPPLAPHLRAGNSEREDYEYKRTR
;
A
#
# COMPACT_ATOMS: atom_id res chain seq x y z
N MET A 1 18.87 0.28 -6.34
CA MET A 1 18.09 1.53 -6.38
C MET A 1 16.76 1.32 -5.67
N ALA A 2 16.39 2.25 -4.83
CA ALA A 2 15.12 2.15 -4.11
C ALA A 2 13.93 2.31 -5.07
N ILE A 3 12.83 1.67 -4.70
CA ILE A 3 11.62 1.62 -5.53
C ILE A 3 10.46 2.22 -4.75
N ARG A 4 9.74 3.13 -5.39
CA ARG A 4 8.51 3.74 -4.90
C ARG A 4 7.33 3.09 -5.59
N LEU A 5 6.36 2.58 -4.80
CA LEU A 5 5.08 2.13 -5.33
C LEU A 5 3.98 3.09 -4.87
N VAL A 6 3.07 3.35 -5.78
CA VAL A 6 1.83 4.07 -5.49
C VAL A 6 0.68 3.15 -5.89
N LEU A 7 -0.05 2.66 -4.91
CA LEU A 7 -1.24 1.84 -5.15
C LEU A 7 -2.47 2.68 -4.86
N THR A 8 -3.37 2.73 -5.83
CA THR A 8 -4.66 3.42 -5.66
C THR A 8 -5.73 2.38 -5.43
N LEU A 9 -6.37 2.47 -4.28
CA LEU A 9 -7.47 1.59 -3.88
C LEU A 9 -8.76 2.40 -3.89
N THR A 10 -9.83 1.78 -4.41
CA THR A 10 -11.16 2.37 -4.32
C THR A 10 -11.95 1.61 -3.27
N ALA A 11 -12.51 2.33 -2.32
CA ALA A 11 -13.37 1.76 -1.30
C ALA A 11 -14.78 1.53 -1.84
N THR A 12 -15.47 0.58 -1.23
CA THR A 12 -16.92 0.50 -1.36
C THR A 12 -17.52 1.86 -0.97
N ALA A 13 -18.57 2.28 -1.63
CA ALA A 13 -19.16 3.63 -1.46
C ALA A 13 -19.34 3.99 0.02
N GLY A 14 -18.75 5.10 0.45
CA GLY A 14 -18.81 5.60 1.80
C GLY A 14 -17.88 4.91 2.80
N LYS A 15 -17.04 3.98 2.35
CA LYS A 15 -16.19 3.14 3.23
C LYS A 15 -14.70 3.51 3.20
N GLY A 16 -14.34 4.65 2.62
CA GLY A 16 -12.94 5.07 2.50
C GLY A 16 -12.20 5.16 3.83
N ALA A 17 -12.81 5.77 4.84
CA ALA A 17 -12.19 5.88 6.17
C ALA A 17 -12.00 4.51 6.82
N GLU A 18 -12.98 3.61 6.68
CA GLU A 18 -12.87 2.24 7.21
C GLU A 18 -11.77 1.46 6.50
N LEU A 19 -11.67 1.58 5.17
CA LEU A 19 -10.62 0.94 4.40
C LEU A 19 -9.24 1.44 4.82
N ALA A 20 -9.06 2.75 4.94
CA ALA A 20 -7.81 3.33 5.40
C ALA A 20 -7.42 2.82 6.79
N ALA A 21 -8.38 2.80 7.72
CA ALA A 21 -8.16 2.31 9.08
C ALA A 21 -7.81 0.81 9.11
N ALA A 22 -8.37 0.01 8.21
CA ALA A 22 -8.08 -1.41 8.12
C ALA A 22 -6.61 -1.71 7.79
N PHE A 23 -5.91 -0.77 7.16
CA PHE A 23 -4.48 -0.91 6.85
C PHE A 23 -3.55 -0.68 8.05
N ARG A 24 -4.06 -0.12 9.15
CA ARG A 24 -3.19 0.28 10.27
C ARG A 24 -2.28 -0.84 10.76
N THR A 25 -2.82 -1.99 11.08
CA THR A 25 -2.04 -3.13 11.56
C THR A 25 -1.12 -3.68 10.48
N ARG A 26 -1.63 -3.84 9.27
CA ARG A 26 -0.85 -4.35 8.14
C ARG A 26 0.34 -3.44 7.85
N CYS A 27 0.16 -2.13 7.86
CA CYS A 27 1.26 -1.18 7.65
C CYS A 27 2.35 -1.33 8.70
N LYS A 28 1.96 -1.46 9.98
CA LYS A 28 2.93 -1.66 11.07
C LYS A 28 3.71 -2.96 10.92
N GLU A 29 3.05 -4.03 10.48
CA GLU A 29 3.69 -5.33 10.28
C GLU A 29 4.65 -5.30 9.09
N VAL A 30 4.22 -4.74 7.96
CA VAL A 30 5.05 -4.68 6.75
C VAL A 30 6.27 -3.79 6.96
N MET A 31 6.16 -2.71 7.74
CA MET A 31 7.30 -1.85 8.05
C MET A 31 8.44 -2.60 8.76
N LYS A 32 8.18 -3.75 9.34
CA LYS A 32 9.20 -4.59 9.98
C LYS A 32 9.89 -5.53 9.00
N GLU A 33 9.39 -5.67 7.79
CA GLU A 33 10.00 -6.54 6.78
C GLU A 33 11.33 -5.96 6.30
N PRO A 34 12.33 -6.83 6.02
CA PRO A 34 13.63 -6.36 5.53
C PRO A 34 13.50 -5.52 4.26
N GLY A 35 14.14 -4.35 4.27
CA GLY A 35 14.14 -3.44 3.13
C GLY A 35 12.89 -2.60 2.95
N CYS A 36 11.90 -2.73 3.82
CA CYS A 36 10.74 -1.84 3.80
C CYS A 36 11.12 -0.49 4.42
N GLU A 37 11.14 0.56 3.61
CA GLU A 37 11.46 1.92 4.06
C GLU A 37 10.21 2.74 4.35
N GLN A 38 9.11 2.43 3.68
CA GLN A 38 7.82 3.05 3.91
C GLN A 38 6.70 2.11 3.45
N PHE A 39 5.64 2.02 4.25
CA PHE A 39 4.43 1.31 3.90
C PHE A 39 3.29 1.96 4.66
N GLU A 40 2.60 2.90 4.03
CA GLU A 40 1.61 3.73 4.68
C GLU A 40 0.38 3.93 3.80
N ALA A 41 -0.80 3.98 4.43
CA ALA A 41 -2.05 4.25 3.74
C ALA A 41 -2.51 5.67 4.03
N PHE A 42 -3.03 6.34 3.00
CA PHE A 42 -3.53 7.71 3.05
C PHE A 42 -4.90 7.79 2.41
N GLN A 43 -5.78 8.57 2.97
CA GLN A 43 -7.09 8.82 2.39
C GLN A 43 -7.07 10.15 1.62
N SER A 44 -7.61 10.16 0.40
CA SER A 44 -7.70 11.37 -0.40
C SER A 44 -8.62 12.41 0.26
N VAL A 45 -8.20 13.67 0.26
CA VAL A 45 -9.03 14.77 0.73
C VAL A 45 -10.04 15.23 -0.33
N VAL A 46 -9.83 14.84 -1.59
CA VAL A 46 -10.73 15.18 -2.71
C VAL A 46 -11.80 14.11 -2.90
N ASP A 47 -11.40 12.85 -2.81
CA ASP A 47 -12.32 11.71 -2.94
C ASP A 47 -12.11 10.77 -1.75
N PRO A 48 -12.97 10.84 -0.71
CA PRO A 48 -12.78 10.05 0.51
C PRO A 48 -12.78 8.54 0.31
N ASP A 49 -13.32 8.04 -0.81
CA ASP A 49 -13.32 6.61 -1.12
C ASP A 49 -12.07 6.18 -1.87
N ARG A 50 -11.15 7.10 -2.14
CA ARG A 50 -9.84 6.77 -2.69
C ARG A 50 -8.81 6.68 -1.57
N VAL A 51 -8.13 5.53 -1.48
CA VAL A 51 -7.08 5.29 -0.50
C VAL A 51 -5.80 5.00 -1.27
N ILE A 52 -4.73 5.70 -0.92
CA ILE A 52 -3.41 5.50 -1.52
C ILE A 52 -2.56 4.73 -0.53
N LEU A 53 -1.99 3.62 -1.00
CA LEU A 53 -0.95 2.90 -0.28
C LEU A 53 0.39 3.31 -0.89
N LEU A 54 1.22 3.95 -0.08
CA LEU A 54 2.52 4.45 -0.51
C LEU A 54 3.61 3.56 0.07
N GLU A 55 4.40 2.96 -0.83
CA GLU A 55 5.46 2.03 -0.44
C GLU A 55 6.82 2.53 -0.94
N ARG A 56 7.85 2.22 -0.17
CA ARG A 56 9.24 2.41 -0.60
C ARG A 56 10.07 1.23 -0.12
N TRP A 57 10.79 0.62 -1.05
CA TRP A 57 11.61 -0.56 -0.81
C TRP A 57 13.05 -0.29 -1.22
N THR A 58 14.00 -0.82 -0.47
CA THR A 58 15.43 -0.62 -0.70
C THR A 58 15.87 -1.04 -2.10
N ASN A 59 15.33 -2.15 -2.59
CA ASN A 59 15.63 -2.68 -3.92
C ASN A 59 14.56 -3.67 -4.38
N GLN A 60 14.71 -4.16 -5.61
CA GLN A 60 13.75 -5.12 -6.19
C GLN A 60 13.69 -6.42 -5.40
N ALA A 61 14.82 -6.91 -4.90
CA ALA A 61 14.85 -8.18 -4.17
C ALA A 61 14.00 -8.13 -2.89
N THR A 62 14.05 -7.03 -2.15
CA THR A 62 13.23 -6.86 -0.93
C THR A 62 11.75 -6.71 -1.26
N LEU A 63 11.42 -6.02 -2.35
CA LEU A 63 10.04 -5.93 -2.83
C LEU A 63 9.52 -7.32 -3.25
N ASP A 64 10.32 -8.10 -3.96
CA ASP A 64 9.93 -9.45 -4.39
C ASP A 64 9.71 -10.36 -3.18
N ALA A 65 10.54 -10.26 -2.16
CA ALA A 65 10.36 -11.01 -0.91
C ALA A 65 9.05 -10.65 -0.22
N HIS A 66 8.71 -9.35 -0.18
CA HIS A 66 7.43 -8.88 0.33
C HIS A 66 6.27 -9.46 -0.48
N ALA A 67 6.36 -9.46 -1.80
CA ALA A 67 5.30 -9.98 -2.66
C ALA A 67 5.05 -11.48 -2.40
N ARG A 68 6.11 -12.26 -2.21
CA ARG A 68 5.98 -13.69 -1.87
C ARG A 68 5.30 -13.89 -0.52
N LEU A 69 5.68 -13.11 0.48
CA LEU A 69 5.07 -13.19 1.82
C LEU A 69 3.59 -12.75 1.77
N SER A 70 3.32 -11.64 1.11
CA SER A 70 1.97 -11.10 0.97
C SER A 70 1.02 -12.06 0.29
N ALA A 71 1.50 -12.83 -0.69
CA ALA A 71 0.71 -13.83 -1.40
C ALA A 71 0.23 -14.98 -0.50
N THR A 72 0.85 -15.18 0.66
CA THR A 72 0.45 -16.20 1.64
C THR A 72 -0.63 -15.71 2.60
N LEU A 73 -0.92 -14.41 2.60
CA LEU A 73 -1.87 -13.79 3.52
C LEU A 73 -3.25 -13.66 2.86
N PRO A 74 -4.33 -13.70 3.64
CA PRO A 74 -5.65 -13.44 3.10
C PRO A 74 -5.76 -11.98 2.63
N PRO A 75 -6.62 -11.69 1.65
CA PRO A 75 -6.86 -10.32 1.20
C PRO A 75 -7.31 -9.44 2.36
N LEU A 76 -6.77 -8.22 2.44
CA LEU A 76 -7.14 -7.27 3.47
C LEU A 76 -8.48 -6.63 3.14
N ALA A 77 -9.46 -6.80 4.04
CA ALA A 77 -10.77 -6.14 3.99
C ALA A 77 -11.41 -6.14 2.59
N PRO A 78 -11.58 -7.31 1.95
CA PRO A 78 -12.12 -7.35 0.57
C PRO A 78 -13.53 -6.76 0.47
N HIS A 79 -14.31 -6.82 1.54
CA HIS A 79 -15.67 -6.26 1.59
C HIS A 79 -15.69 -4.72 1.61
N LEU A 80 -14.56 -4.08 1.91
CA LEU A 80 -14.43 -2.63 1.91
C LEU A 80 -13.84 -2.09 0.59
N ARG A 81 -13.52 -2.97 -0.36
CA ARG A 81 -12.84 -2.62 -1.61
C ARG A 81 -13.77 -2.79 -2.80
N ALA A 82 -13.72 -1.85 -3.72
CA ALA A 82 -14.47 -1.88 -4.97
C ALA A 82 -13.50 -1.90 -6.16
N GLY A 83 -13.78 -2.74 -7.14
CA GLY A 83 -12.96 -2.86 -8.34
C GLY A 83 -11.54 -3.35 -8.08
N ASN A 84 -10.66 -3.14 -9.05
CA ASN A 84 -9.26 -3.52 -8.97
C ASN A 84 -8.42 -2.33 -8.51
N SER A 85 -7.36 -2.62 -7.74
CA SER A 85 -6.36 -1.59 -7.42
C SER A 85 -5.54 -1.24 -8.65
N GLU A 86 -5.08 0.01 -8.70
CA GLU A 86 -4.12 0.47 -9.70
C GLU A 86 -2.76 0.57 -9.04
N ARG A 87 -1.69 0.31 -9.79
CA ARG A 87 -0.33 0.34 -9.27
C ARG A 87 0.60 1.04 -10.23
N GLU A 88 1.44 1.93 -9.67
CA GLU A 88 2.52 2.59 -10.38
C GLU A 88 3.83 2.33 -9.63
N ASP A 89 4.89 2.00 -10.36
CA ASP A 89 6.21 1.73 -9.80
C ASP A 89 7.20 2.76 -10.37
N TYR A 90 8.01 3.35 -9.49
CA TYR A 90 9.00 4.36 -9.86
C TYR A 90 10.35 4.06 -9.24
N GLU A 91 11.42 4.43 -9.92
CA GLU A 91 12.73 4.56 -9.27
C GLU A 91 12.64 5.73 -8.29
N TYR A 92 12.93 5.45 -7.02
CA TYR A 92 12.86 6.48 -5.99
C TYR A 92 14.09 7.38 -6.03
N LYS A 93 13.85 8.68 -6.07
CA LYS A 93 14.90 9.68 -5.98
C LYS A 93 14.42 10.82 -5.08
N ARG A 94 15.06 10.95 -3.93
CA ARG A 94 14.80 12.08 -3.05
C ARG A 94 15.68 13.25 -3.48
N THR A 95 15.07 14.42 -3.64
CA THR A 95 15.76 15.63 -4.15
C THR A 95 15.98 16.68 -3.07
N ARG A 96 15.48 16.43 -1.87
CA ARG A 96 15.68 17.36 -0.73
C ARG A 96 15.83 16.61 0.58
#